data_b8ee4a06a31c4c36136be9c429ab9be3
#
_entry.id   b8ee4a06a31c4c36136be9c429ab9be3
#
_cell.length_a   1.000
_cell.length_b   1.000
_cell.length_c   1.000
_cell.angle_alpha   90.00
_cell.angle_beta   90.00
_cell.angle_gamma   90.00
#
_symmetry.space_group_name_H-M   'P 1'
#
loop_
_entity.id
_entity.type
_entity.pdbx_description
1 polymer ?
#
loop_
_entity_poly.entity_id
_entity_poly.type
_entity_poly.pdbx_seq_one_letter_code
_entity_poly.pdbx_strand_id
1 'polypeptide(L)'
;RYVSLECDKGAEITSLRFDASLWPVEHQMQFETDDDYVNNLFKMSSATLHTSMHRFYLDGVKRDFLPWSMDALVSTLAGDYLFGDQQVSKNGISIALMPLDPQKSDIGIPDYPLHALFGLKQNYLRFGDLTTSLQYKDRIIQLLDFYASIVDENGFVHGNYGDRQFGYTPGWSTYNGPARK
;
A
#
# COMPACT_ATOMS: atom_id res chain seq x y z
N ARG A 1 -14.60 -5.24 -13.33
CA ARG A 1 -15.37 -6.46 -13.73
C ARG A 1 -16.55 -6.02 -14.56
N TYR A 2 -16.98 -6.88 -15.47
CA TYR A 2 -18.19 -6.67 -16.28
C TYR A 2 -19.31 -7.51 -15.69
N VAL A 3 -20.54 -6.99 -15.77
CA VAL A 3 -21.76 -7.71 -15.43
C VAL A 3 -22.54 -7.83 -16.72
N SER A 4 -22.93 -9.06 -17.08
CA SER A 4 -23.86 -9.35 -18.17
C SER A 4 -25.18 -9.73 -17.56
N LEU A 5 -26.25 -9.16 -18.11
CA LEU A 5 -27.64 -9.50 -17.74
C LEU A 5 -28.33 -10.05 -18.94
N GLU A 6 -28.84 -11.26 -18.80
CA GLU A 6 -29.63 -11.93 -19.81
C GLU A 6 -31.06 -12.10 -19.27
N CYS A 7 -32.05 -11.73 -20.07
CA CYS A 7 -33.43 -11.84 -19.70
C CYS A 7 -34.14 -12.78 -20.66
N ASP A 8 -35.13 -13.53 -20.16
CA ASP A 8 -36.02 -14.31 -20.97
C ASP A 8 -36.88 -13.42 -21.88
N LYS A 9 -37.31 -13.96 -23.00
CA LYS A 9 -38.13 -13.24 -23.98
C LYS A 9 -39.44 -12.79 -23.34
N GLY A 10 -39.63 -11.47 -23.22
CA GLY A 10 -40.79 -10.86 -22.58
C GLY A 10 -40.58 -10.34 -21.17
N ALA A 11 -39.36 -10.52 -20.59
CA ALA A 11 -38.96 -9.85 -19.36
C ALA A 11 -38.37 -8.49 -19.66
N GLU A 12 -38.60 -7.51 -18.77
CA GLU A 12 -38.10 -6.16 -18.86
C GLU A 12 -37.35 -5.82 -17.58
N ILE A 13 -36.12 -5.26 -17.72
CA ILE A 13 -35.37 -4.74 -16.60
C ILE A 13 -35.81 -3.30 -16.37
N THR A 14 -36.54 -3.05 -15.29
CA THR A 14 -37.10 -1.74 -14.97
C THR A 14 -36.10 -0.84 -14.22
N SER A 15 -35.15 -1.42 -13.53
CA SER A 15 -34.08 -0.65 -12.88
C SER A 15 -32.82 -1.50 -12.65
N LEU A 16 -31.68 -0.86 -12.68
CA LEU A 16 -30.38 -1.44 -12.32
C LEU A 16 -29.62 -0.42 -11.47
N ARG A 17 -29.12 -0.86 -10.32
CA ARG A 17 -28.36 -0.02 -9.42
C ARG A 17 -27.02 -0.66 -9.08
N PHE A 18 -25.97 0.14 -9.08
CA PHE A 18 -24.65 -0.24 -8.58
C PHE A 18 -24.26 0.71 -7.44
N ASP A 19 -23.86 0.15 -6.31
CA ASP A 19 -23.36 0.92 -5.19
C ASP A 19 -21.83 0.75 -5.14
N ALA A 20 -21.11 1.86 -5.21
CA ALA A 20 -19.66 1.91 -5.04
C ALA A 20 -19.33 2.22 -3.56
N SER A 21 -18.42 1.42 -2.98
CA SER A 21 -17.88 1.70 -1.64
C SER A 21 -16.49 2.30 -1.82
N LEU A 22 -16.38 3.59 -1.61
CA LEU A 22 -15.16 4.37 -1.73
C LEU A 22 -14.89 5.13 -0.43
N TRP A 23 -13.62 5.45 -0.17
CA TRP A 23 -13.27 6.38 0.89
C TRP A 23 -13.80 7.78 0.54
N PRO A 24 -14.48 8.48 1.47
CA PRO A 24 -15.16 9.74 1.17
C PRO A 24 -14.16 10.91 1.15
N VAL A 25 -13.51 11.10 0.02
CA VAL A 25 -12.59 12.22 -0.23
C VAL A 25 -12.92 12.89 -1.54
N GLU A 26 -12.56 14.17 -1.63
CA GLU A 26 -12.62 14.95 -2.85
C GLU A 26 -11.22 15.18 -3.41
N HIS A 27 -11.14 15.39 -4.72
CA HIS A 27 -9.90 15.75 -5.39
C HIS A 27 -9.49 17.17 -4.95
N GLN A 28 -8.29 17.28 -4.37
CA GLN A 28 -7.68 18.56 -4.02
C GLN A 28 -6.81 19.11 -5.15
N MET A 29 -6.30 18.24 -6.00
CA MET A 29 -5.43 18.58 -7.12
C MET A 29 -6.25 18.74 -8.40
N GLN A 30 -6.03 19.87 -9.10
CA GLN A 30 -6.48 20.07 -10.47
C GLN A 30 -5.28 19.89 -11.40
N PHE A 31 -5.48 19.19 -12.51
CA PHE A 31 -4.47 18.94 -13.51
C PHE A 31 -5.09 19.00 -14.89
N GLU A 32 -4.52 19.84 -15.74
CA GLU A 32 -4.95 20.02 -17.12
C GLU A 32 -3.73 20.39 -17.98
N THR A 33 -3.67 19.83 -19.18
CA THR A 33 -2.68 20.13 -20.21
C THR A 33 -3.37 20.34 -21.55
N ASP A 34 -2.64 20.74 -22.56
CA ASP A 34 -3.08 20.84 -23.97
C ASP A 34 -3.12 19.47 -24.68
N ASP A 35 -2.73 18.38 -24.02
CA ASP A 35 -2.75 17.02 -24.54
C ASP A 35 -3.88 16.21 -23.90
N ASP A 36 -4.90 15.91 -24.70
CA ASP A 36 -6.07 15.10 -24.26
C ASP A 36 -5.68 13.69 -23.79
N TYR A 37 -4.65 13.10 -24.37
CA TYR A 37 -4.19 11.77 -23.94
C TYR A 37 -3.64 11.83 -22.51
N VAL A 38 -2.82 12.83 -22.21
CA VAL A 38 -2.27 13.05 -20.86
C VAL A 38 -3.38 13.35 -19.86
N ASN A 39 -4.34 14.19 -20.22
CA ASN A 39 -5.49 14.51 -19.38
C ASN A 39 -6.34 13.26 -19.09
N ASN A 40 -6.58 12.41 -20.07
CA ASN A 40 -7.34 11.17 -19.89
C ASN A 40 -6.54 10.16 -19.06
N LEU A 41 -5.23 10.06 -19.25
CA LEU A 41 -4.36 9.20 -18.42
C LEU A 41 -4.40 9.62 -16.95
N PHE A 42 -4.33 10.94 -16.68
CA PHE A 42 -4.43 11.45 -15.32
C PHE A 42 -5.79 11.13 -14.69
N LYS A 43 -6.89 11.37 -15.38
CA LYS A 43 -8.24 11.05 -14.90
C LYS A 43 -8.40 9.55 -14.57
N MET A 44 -7.93 8.70 -15.47
CA MET A 44 -8.02 7.25 -15.31
C MET A 44 -7.16 6.74 -14.15
N SER A 45 -5.93 7.26 -14.00
CA SER A 45 -5.03 6.91 -12.90
C SER A 45 -5.58 7.37 -11.55
N SER A 46 -6.11 8.58 -11.48
CA SER A 46 -6.73 9.14 -10.28
C SER A 46 -7.96 8.32 -9.85
N ALA A 47 -8.82 7.95 -10.79
CA ALA A 47 -9.98 7.11 -10.52
C ALA A 47 -9.57 5.71 -10.06
N THR A 48 -8.50 5.15 -10.63
CA THR A 48 -7.95 3.85 -10.22
C THR A 48 -7.43 3.91 -8.78
N LEU A 49 -6.67 4.95 -8.43
CA LEU A 49 -6.17 5.14 -7.08
C LEU A 49 -7.33 5.30 -6.08
N HIS A 50 -8.33 6.13 -6.39
CA HIS A 50 -9.51 6.30 -5.54
C HIS A 50 -10.29 5.00 -5.35
N THR A 51 -10.40 4.18 -6.40
CA THR A 51 -11.05 2.86 -6.32
C THR A 51 -10.30 1.90 -5.37
N SER A 52 -8.99 2.03 -5.25
CA SER A 52 -8.15 1.27 -4.32
C SER A 52 -8.06 1.91 -2.92
N MET A 53 -8.68 3.08 -2.74
CA MET A 53 -8.65 3.84 -1.49
C MET A 53 -9.88 3.48 -0.64
N HIS A 54 -9.67 2.69 0.40
CA HIS A 54 -10.66 2.32 1.40
C HIS A 54 -10.25 2.87 2.77
N ARG A 55 -10.33 2.06 3.83
CA ARG A 55 -9.77 2.45 5.14
C ARG A 55 -8.25 2.58 5.11
N PHE A 56 -7.62 1.94 4.14
CA PHE A 56 -6.20 1.99 3.78
C PHE A 56 -6.09 1.80 2.27
N TYR A 57 -4.92 2.07 1.70
CA TYR A 57 -4.68 1.76 0.29
C TYR A 57 -4.54 0.26 0.11
N LEU A 58 -5.31 -0.28 -0.84
CA LEU A 58 -5.23 -1.68 -1.25
C LEU A 58 -4.16 -1.85 -2.33
N ASP A 59 -3.49 -2.97 -2.34
CA ASP A 59 -2.64 -3.41 -3.47
C ASP A 59 -3.45 -3.54 -4.78
N GLY A 60 -4.73 -3.85 -4.66
CA GLY A 60 -5.67 -3.91 -5.77
C GLY A 60 -7.03 -4.43 -5.38
N VAL A 61 -8.06 -3.93 -6.07
CA VAL A 61 -9.47 -4.29 -5.80
C VAL A 61 -9.88 -5.67 -6.27
N LYS A 62 -8.96 -6.45 -6.83
CA LYS A 62 -9.30 -7.73 -7.47
C LYS A 62 -8.74 -8.95 -6.75
N ARG A 63 -7.60 -8.84 -6.07
CA ARG A 63 -6.86 -9.99 -5.56
C ARG A 63 -6.82 -10.03 -4.03
N ASP A 64 -5.83 -9.39 -3.42
CA ASP A 64 -5.52 -9.63 -2.01
C ASP A 64 -6.34 -8.76 -1.07
N PHE A 65 -6.72 -7.56 -1.47
CA PHE A 65 -7.42 -6.57 -0.63
C PHE A 65 -6.63 -6.22 0.65
N LEU A 66 -5.30 -6.22 0.56
CA LEU A 66 -4.41 -6.02 1.69
C LEU A 66 -3.64 -4.71 1.57
N PRO A 67 -3.27 -4.10 2.71
CA PRO A 67 -2.40 -2.92 2.73
C PRO A 67 -0.93 -3.33 2.66
N TRP A 68 -0.52 -3.94 1.57
CA TRP A 68 0.88 -4.25 1.34
C TRP A 68 1.71 -2.97 1.45
N SER A 69 2.68 -2.91 2.36
CA SER A 69 3.29 -1.64 2.77
C SER A 69 4.06 -0.92 1.67
N MET A 70 4.65 -1.65 0.71
CA MET A 70 5.25 -1.03 -0.46
C MET A 70 4.19 -0.40 -1.37
N ASP A 71 3.13 -1.14 -1.67
CA ASP A 71 2.01 -0.69 -2.52
C ASP A 71 1.30 0.50 -1.87
N ALA A 72 1.08 0.42 -0.56
CA ALA A 72 0.50 1.51 0.23
C ALA A 72 1.41 2.75 0.22
N LEU A 73 2.74 2.60 0.29
CA LEU A 73 3.68 3.72 0.20
C LEU A 73 3.57 4.43 -1.15
N VAL A 74 3.61 3.69 -2.25
CA VAL A 74 3.49 4.26 -3.61
C VAL A 74 2.14 4.96 -3.77
N SER A 75 1.06 4.33 -3.31
CA SER A 75 -0.28 4.90 -3.35
C SER A 75 -0.42 6.15 -2.49
N THR A 76 0.21 6.18 -1.31
CA THR A 76 0.29 7.35 -0.43
C THR A 76 0.96 8.53 -1.13
N LEU A 77 2.10 8.30 -1.78
CA LEU A 77 2.82 9.38 -2.49
C LEU A 77 1.93 10.09 -3.52
N ALA A 78 1.11 9.34 -4.25
CA ALA A 78 0.16 9.93 -5.20
C ALA A 78 -1.08 10.51 -4.50
N GLY A 79 -1.64 9.78 -3.53
CA GLY A 79 -2.87 10.16 -2.83
C GLY A 79 -2.74 11.41 -1.99
N ASP A 80 -1.57 11.65 -1.40
CA ASP A 80 -1.28 12.87 -0.64
C ASP A 80 -1.39 14.14 -1.49
N TYR A 81 -1.04 14.06 -2.78
CA TYR A 81 -1.22 15.16 -3.71
C TYR A 81 -2.66 15.25 -4.24
N LEU A 82 -3.25 14.13 -4.57
CA LEU A 82 -4.59 14.08 -5.18
C LEU A 82 -5.70 14.44 -4.20
N PHE A 83 -5.62 13.92 -2.98
CA PHE A 83 -6.72 13.96 -2.00
C PHE A 83 -6.38 14.71 -0.72
N GLY A 84 -5.09 14.79 -0.34
CA GLY A 84 -4.68 15.45 0.91
C GLY A 84 -5.16 14.72 2.18
N ASP A 85 -5.59 13.47 2.08
CA ASP A 85 -6.08 12.68 3.22
C ASP A 85 -4.96 11.82 3.81
N GLN A 86 -4.49 12.21 4.99
CA GLN A 86 -3.46 11.46 5.71
C GLN A 86 -4.02 10.24 6.47
N GLN A 87 -5.34 10.14 6.70
CA GLN A 87 -5.90 9.09 7.55
C GLN A 87 -5.76 7.70 6.93
N VAL A 88 -5.96 7.60 5.62
CA VAL A 88 -5.82 6.34 4.88
C VAL A 88 -4.39 5.82 4.94
N SER A 89 -3.41 6.71 4.76
CA SER A 89 -1.97 6.39 4.89
C SER A 89 -1.63 5.92 6.30
N LYS A 90 -2.07 6.65 7.32
CA LYS A 90 -1.87 6.29 8.75
C LYS A 90 -2.44 4.94 9.09
N ASN A 91 -3.62 4.62 8.60
CA ASN A 91 -4.25 3.33 8.83
C ASN A 91 -3.41 2.18 8.24
N GLY A 92 -2.93 2.32 7.01
CA GLY A 92 -2.06 1.33 6.36
C GLY A 92 -0.73 1.14 7.10
N ILE A 93 -0.08 2.24 7.48
CA ILE A 93 1.16 2.24 8.27
C ILE A 93 0.93 1.57 9.63
N SER A 94 -0.17 1.90 10.31
CA SER A 94 -0.51 1.31 11.61
C SER A 94 -0.66 -0.20 11.51
N ILE A 95 -1.32 -0.71 10.48
CA ILE A 95 -1.44 -2.15 10.25
C ILE A 95 -0.06 -2.79 10.05
N ALA A 96 0.81 -2.17 9.25
CA ALA A 96 2.15 -2.69 8.99
C ALA A 96 3.06 -2.68 10.24
N LEU A 97 2.79 -1.80 11.21
CA LEU A 97 3.54 -1.69 12.47
C LEU A 97 2.93 -2.51 13.63
N MET A 98 1.71 -3.04 13.47
CA MET A 98 1.05 -3.84 14.51
C MET A 98 1.78 -5.12 14.91
N PRO A 99 2.49 -5.85 14.05
CA PRO A 99 3.15 -7.09 14.42
C PRO A 99 4.06 -6.94 15.63
N LEU A 100 3.91 -7.83 16.60
CA LEU A 100 4.65 -7.79 17.86
C LEU A 100 6.07 -8.35 17.73
N ASP A 101 6.31 -9.19 16.73
CA ASP A 101 7.59 -9.86 16.52
C ASP A 101 8.31 -9.25 15.29
N PRO A 102 9.45 -8.57 15.47
CA PRO A 102 10.22 -8.02 14.36
C PRO A 102 10.67 -9.08 13.35
N GLN A 103 10.87 -10.32 13.80
CA GLN A 103 11.29 -11.43 12.96
C GLN A 103 10.14 -12.03 12.14
N LYS A 104 8.91 -11.67 12.48
CA LYS A 104 7.72 -12.07 11.73
C LYS A 104 7.17 -10.86 11.02
N SER A 105 7.57 -10.69 9.78
CA SER A 105 6.82 -9.83 8.87
C SER A 105 5.47 -10.50 8.60
N ASP A 106 4.38 -9.78 8.80
CA ASP A 106 3.03 -10.30 8.55
C ASP A 106 2.84 -10.82 7.14
N ILE A 107 3.60 -10.29 6.23
CA ILE A 107 3.51 -10.56 4.82
C ILE A 107 4.65 -11.44 4.32
N GLY A 108 5.60 -11.78 5.17
CA GLY A 108 6.72 -12.67 4.83
C GLY A 108 7.70 -12.09 3.79
N ILE A 109 7.65 -10.79 3.52
CA ILE A 109 8.53 -10.08 2.59
C ILE A 109 9.49 -9.21 3.41
N PRO A 110 10.80 -9.45 3.34
CA PRO A 110 11.78 -8.90 4.28
C PRO A 110 11.85 -7.38 4.35
N ASP A 111 11.67 -6.67 3.25
CA ASP A 111 11.80 -5.21 3.15
C ASP A 111 10.49 -4.45 3.39
N TYR A 112 9.35 -5.15 3.44
CA TYR A 112 8.05 -4.50 3.57
C TYR A 112 7.86 -3.71 4.87
N PRO A 113 8.32 -4.15 6.05
CA PRO A 113 8.28 -3.33 7.25
C PRO A 113 9.07 -2.01 7.13
N LEU A 114 10.16 -2.00 6.35
CA LEU A 114 10.92 -0.77 6.08
C LEU A 114 10.14 0.24 5.25
N HIS A 115 9.29 -0.23 4.33
CA HIS A 115 8.41 0.66 3.56
C HIS A 115 7.38 1.38 4.45
N ALA A 116 6.93 0.75 5.53
CA ALA A 116 6.09 1.43 6.53
C ALA A 116 6.84 2.58 7.22
N LEU A 117 8.13 2.43 7.52
CA LEU A 117 8.96 3.50 8.07
C LEU A 117 9.15 4.65 7.06
N PHE A 118 9.29 4.36 5.78
CA PHE A 118 9.27 5.39 4.74
C PHE A 118 7.92 6.10 4.67
N GLY A 119 6.82 5.39 4.85
CA GLY A 119 5.48 5.97 4.93
C GLY A 119 5.34 6.96 6.08
N LEU A 120 5.87 6.64 7.27
CA LEU A 120 5.93 7.57 8.41
C LEU A 120 6.70 8.85 8.07
N LYS A 121 7.86 8.71 7.42
CA LYS A 121 8.66 9.85 6.98
C LYS A 121 7.87 10.73 6.01
N GLN A 122 7.20 10.14 5.02
CA GLN A 122 6.40 10.89 4.04
C GLN A 122 5.23 11.62 4.71
N ASN A 123 4.54 10.95 5.62
CA ASN A 123 3.46 11.56 6.38
C ASN A 123 3.94 12.78 7.18
N TYR A 124 5.09 12.69 7.83
CA TYR A 124 5.69 13.82 8.53
C TYR A 124 6.10 14.96 7.56
N LEU A 125 6.77 14.64 6.46
CA LEU A 125 7.21 15.65 5.50
C LEU A 125 6.02 16.38 4.84
N ARG A 126 4.92 15.68 4.64
CA ARG A 126 3.74 16.23 3.97
C ARG A 126 2.82 17.00 4.90
N PHE A 127 2.59 16.48 6.10
CA PHE A 127 1.56 16.98 7.01
C PHE A 127 2.12 17.51 8.35
N GLY A 128 3.41 17.35 8.62
CA GLY A 128 4.04 17.72 9.89
C GLY A 128 3.59 16.85 11.07
N ASP A 129 2.99 15.70 10.80
CA ASP A 129 2.33 14.87 11.81
C ASP A 129 3.23 13.73 12.30
N LEU A 130 3.50 13.72 13.59
CA LEU A 130 4.28 12.71 14.30
C LEU A 130 3.42 11.75 15.14
N THR A 131 2.10 11.88 15.15
CA THR A 131 1.24 11.10 16.05
C THR A 131 1.42 9.60 15.89
N THR A 132 1.43 9.08 14.67
CA THR A 132 1.65 7.66 14.39
C THR A 132 3.06 7.23 14.76
N SER A 133 4.08 8.05 14.48
CA SER A 133 5.46 7.76 14.86
C SER A 133 5.64 7.68 16.38
N LEU A 134 5.00 8.57 17.14
CA LEU A 134 5.04 8.54 18.60
C LEU A 134 4.26 7.35 19.17
N GLN A 135 3.11 7.03 18.59
CA GLN A 135 2.29 5.88 19.00
C GLN A 135 3.05 4.55 18.87
N TYR A 136 3.82 4.38 17.81
CA TYR A 136 4.55 3.14 17.50
C TYR A 136 6.05 3.25 17.76
N LYS A 137 6.51 4.24 18.56
CA LYS A 137 7.93 4.53 18.79
C LYS A 137 8.75 3.29 19.17
N ASP A 138 8.30 2.54 20.16
CA ASP A 138 9.03 1.37 20.65
C ASP A 138 9.10 0.28 19.58
N ARG A 139 8.03 0.11 18.80
CA ARG A 139 7.98 -0.82 17.68
C ARG A 139 8.93 -0.41 16.55
N ILE A 140 9.00 0.86 16.24
CA ILE A 140 9.94 1.42 15.25
C ILE A 140 11.38 1.15 15.68
N ILE A 141 11.72 1.40 16.95
CA ILE A 141 13.06 1.13 17.49
C ILE A 141 13.38 -0.36 17.38
N GLN A 142 12.48 -1.24 17.79
CA GLN A 142 12.67 -2.70 17.67
C GLN A 142 12.92 -3.14 16.23
N LEU A 143 12.19 -2.58 15.25
CA LEU A 143 12.42 -2.87 13.83
C LEU A 143 13.78 -2.39 13.37
N LEU A 144 14.17 -1.17 13.72
CA LEU A 144 15.47 -0.61 13.34
C LEU A 144 16.63 -1.41 13.96
N ASP A 145 16.54 -1.78 15.23
CA ASP A 145 17.53 -2.61 15.92
C ASP A 145 17.63 -3.99 15.28
N PHE A 146 16.49 -4.59 14.95
CA PHE A 146 16.47 -5.88 14.25
C PHE A 146 17.16 -5.79 12.89
N TYR A 147 16.79 -4.83 12.04
CA TYR A 147 17.44 -4.67 10.73
C TYR A 147 18.92 -4.33 10.85
N ALA A 148 19.31 -3.49 11.81
CA ALA A 148 20.71 -3.20 12.07
C ALA A 148 21.52 -4.45 12.46
N SER A 149 20.90 -5.40 13.17
CA SER A 149 21.55 -6.64 13.60
C SER A 149 21.78 -7.66 12.48
N ILE A 150 21.10 -7.50 11.35
CA ILE A 150 21.16 -8.42 10.20
C ILE A 150 21.80 -7.77 8.96
N VAL A 151 22.41 -6.60 9.11
CA VAL A 151 23.21 -5.96 8.06
C VAL A 151 24.65 -6.47 8.14
N ASP A 152 25.23 -6.84 7.00
CA ASP A 152 26.62 -7.28 6.91
C ASP A 152 27.60 -6.09 6.80
N GLU A 153 28.89 -6.41 6.73
CA GLU A 153 29.98 -5.45 6.57
C GLU A 153 29.92 -4.61 5.29
N ASN A 154 29.18 -5.10 4.27
CA ASN A 154 28.96 -4.40 3.01
C ASN A 154 27.67 -3.58 2.99
N GLY A 155 26.89 -3.61 4.06
CA GLY A 155 25.62 -2.88 4.18
C GLY A 155 24.41 -3.65 3.63
N PHE A 156 24.54 -4.95 3.34
CA PHE A 156 23.43 -5.78 2.87
C PHE A 156 22.71 -6.45 4.04
N VAL A 157 21.38 -6.49 3.94
CA VAL A 157 20.54 -7.19 4.90
C VAL A 157 20.61 -8.69 4.65
N HIS A 158 20.97 -9.41 5.69
CA HIS A 158 21.02 -10.88 5.70
C HIS A 158 20.05 -11.41 6.75
N GLY A 159 19.55 -12.62 6.55
CA GLY A 159 18.86 -13.30 7.62
C GLY A 159 17.85 -14.34 7.16
N ASN A 160 17.42 -15.12 8.16
CA ASN A 160 16.28 -15.99 8.04
C ASN A 160 15.05 -15.23 8.51
N TYR A 161 14.02 -15.17 7.70
CA TYR A 161 12.72 -14.63 8.10
C TYR A 161 11.81 -15.80 8.50
N GLY A 162 11.70 -16.04 9.80
CA GLY A 162 11.00 -17.22 10.32
C GLY A 162 11.66 -18.52 9.81
N ASP A 163 10.85 -19.49 9.41
CA ASP A 163 11.32 -20.76 8.84
C ASP A 163 11.81 -20.67 7.37
N ARG A 164 11.85 -19.45 6.82
CA ARG A 164 12.24 -19.23 5.43
C ARG A 164 13.61 -18.58 5.37
N GLN A 165 14.51 -19.22 4.65
CA GLN A 165 15.76 -18.61 4.23
C GLN A 165 15.48 -17.73 3.00
N PHE A 166 15.58 -16.42 3.19
CA PHE A 166 15.56 -15.49 2.07
C PHE A 166 17.00 -15.28 1.59
N GLY A 167 17.19 -15.41 0.30
CA GLY A 167 18.40 -14.93 -0.35
C GLY A 167 18.52 -13.40 -0.22
N TYR A 168 19.64 -12.87 -0.66
CA TYR A 168 20.04 -11.45 -0.54
C TYR A 168 19.16 -10.42 -1.24
N THR A 169 18.10 -10.82 -1.90
CA THR A 169 17.27 -9.92 -2.70
C THR A 169 16.00 -9.60 -1.95
N PRO A 170 15.82 -8.38 -1.42
CA PRO A 170 14.55 -7.93 -0.86
C PRO A 170 13.45 -7.90 -1.93
N GLY A 171 12.20 -7.95 -1.49
CA GLY A 171 11.03 -7.87 -2.35
C GLY A 171 10.47 -9.19 -2.84
N TRP A 172 9.55 -9.10 -3.78
CA TRP A 172 8.79 -10.24 -4.31
C TRP A 172 9.62 -11.35 -4.93
N SER A 173 10.78 -11.02 -5.49
CA SER A 173 11.67 -12.01 -6.11
C SER A 173 12.18 -13.07 -5.13
N THR A 174 12.21 -12.75 -3.84
CA THR A 174 12.66 -13.66 -2.79
C THR A 174 11.56 -14.57 -2.26
N TYR A 175 10.29 -14.19 -2.47
CA TYR A 175 9.14 -14.95 -1.99
C TYR A 175 8.92 -16.27 -2.78
N ASN A 176 9.38 -16.36 -4.00
CA ASN A 176 9.11 -17.48 -4.90
C ASN A 176 10.01 -18.71 -4.71
N GLY A 177 10.65 -18.87 -3.56
CA GLY A 177 11.39 -20.07 -3.19
C GLY A 177 12.91 -19.89 -3.19
N PRO A 178 13.65 -20.94 -2.79
CA PRO A 178 15.10 -20.88 -2.74
C PRO A 178 15.66 -20.51 -4.09
N ALA A 179 16.65 -19.62 -4.09
CA ALA A 179 17.38 -19.27 -5.30
C ALA A 179 17.68 -20.55 -6.08
N ARG A 180 17.16 -20.67 -7.28
CA ARG A 180 17.52 -21.80 -8.15
C ARG A 180 19.02 -21.72 -8.35
N LYS A 181 19.72 -22.78 -7.89
CA LYS A 181 21.14 -22.95 -8.08
C LYS A 181 21.48 -22.96 -9.56
#